data_fdf06ed97b4855746942f7e9cda67272
#
_entry.id   fdf06ed97b4855746942f7e9cda67272
#
_cell.length_a   1.000
_cell.length_b   1.000
_cell.length_c   1.000
_cell.angle_alpha   90.00
_cell.angle_beta   90.00
_cell.angle_gamma   90.00
#
_symmetry.space_group_name_H-M   'P 1'
#
loop_
_entity.id
_entity.type
_entity.pdbx_description
1 polymer ?
#
loop_
_entity_poly.entity_id
_entity_poly.type
_entity_poly.pdbx_seq_one_letter_code
_entity_poly.pdbx_strand_id
1 'polypeptide(L)'
;SDSVRTLTEKMNEAAENLDFELAARIRDRITAINKLKERQKVVASRVPEQDVIALVLGGEKVSIQVFRFAGGRLYDRESFLLNADDEPEQIRSEFVMQYYSMRDKIPPVITIDGPVNDDGVLEEWLTKKAERRVKFHIPQKGEQKQLVEMCRTNAAEAVSYTHLRAH
;
A
#
# COMPACT_ATOMS: atom_id res chain seq x y z
N SER A 1 -2.94 -15.24 15.55
CA SER A 1 -3.82 -15.41 14.40
C SER A 1 -3.91 -16.87 14.00
N ASP A 2 -5.01 -17.23 13.36
CA ASP A 2 -5.25 -18.62 12.96
C ASP A 2 -4.20 -19.16 12.00
N SER A 3 -3.69 -18.32 11.09
CA SER A 3 -2.67 -18.75 10.13
C SER A 3 -1.32 -19.08 10.81
N VAL A 4 -0.89 -18.29 11.78
CA VAL A 4 0.32 -18.57 12.55
C VAL A 4 0.15 -19.81 13.41
N ARG A 5 -1.00 -19.96 14.03
CA ARG A 5 -1.34 -21.13 14.84
C ARG A 5 -1.29 -22.42 14.02
N THR A 6 -1.92 -22.41 12.84
CA THR A 6 -1.91 -23.57 11.93
C THR A 6 -0.49 -23.91 11.48
N LEU A 7 0.33 -22.91 11.15
CA LEU A 7 1.73 -23.12 10.77
C LEU A 7 2.55 -23.65 11.93
N THR A 8 2.31 -23.17 13.16
CA THR A 8 3.00 -23.66 14.35
C THR A 8 2.68 -25.13 14.59
N GLU A 9 1.43 -25.54 14.43
CA GLU A 9 1.02 -26.94 14.55
C GLU A 9 1.71 -27.82 13.51
N LYS A 10 1.78 -27.36 12.26
CA LYS A 10 2.47 -28.07 11.17
C LYS A 10 3.99 -28.18 11.41
N MET A 11 4.59 -27.12 11.96
CA MET A 11 6.01 -27.12 12.30
C MET A 11 6.31 -28.16 13.35
N ASN A 12 5.50 -28.22 14.41
CA ASN A 12 5.67 -29.18 15.49
C ASN A 12 5.48 -30.64 15.00
N GLU A 13 4.47 -30.86 14.16
CA GLU A 13 4.22 -32.14 13.53
C GLU A 13 5.40 -32.59 12.68
N ALA A 14 5.95 -31.68 11.85
CA ALA A 14 7.12 -31.97 11.01
C ALA A 14 8.34 -32.33 11.87
N ALA A 15 8.56 -31.62 12.99
CA ALA A 15 9.64 -31.90 13.91
C ALA A 15 9.48 -33.28 14.59
N GLU A 16 8.26 -33.61 14.99
CA GLU A 16 7.94 -34.91 15.56
C GLU A 16 8.19 -36.06 14.58
N ASN A 17 7.94 -35.82 13.30
CA ASN A 17 8.18 -36.78 12.22
C ASN A 17 9.64 -36.75 11.72
N LEU A 18 10.54 -36.02 12.39
CA LEU A 18 11.95 -35.88 12.05
C LEU A 18 12.19 -35.19 10.69
N ASP A 19 11.22 -34.44 10.19
CA ASP A 19 11.36 -33.64 8.98
C ASP A 19 11.84 -32.23 9.36
N PHE A 20 13.13 -32.12 9.68
CA PHE A 20 13.72 -30.88 10.19
C PHE A 20 13.82 -29.78 9.13
N GLU A 21 14.00 -30.16 7.86
CA GLU A 21 13.99 -29.18 6.76
C GLU A 21 12.65 -28.49 6.61
N LEU A 22 11.57 -29.27 6.64
CA LEU A 22 10.21 -28.71 6.57
C LEU A 22 9.92 -27.86 7.80
N ALA A 23 10.28 -28.33 8.98
CA ALA A 23 10.09 -27.56 10.22
C ALA A 23 10.82 -26.23 10.16
N ALA A 24 12.06 -26.18 9.65
CA ALA A 24 12.84 -24.95 9.51
C ALA A 24 12.20 -23.99 8.52
N ARG A 25 11.71 -24.47 7.38
CA ARG A 25 11.03 -23.61 6.40
C ARG A 25 9.75 -23.00 6.96
N ILE A 26 8.98 -23.78 7.72
CA ILE A 26 7.75 -23.29 8.35
C ILE A 26 8.09 -22.25 9.41
N ARG A 27 9.14 -22.49 10.22
CA ARG A 27 9.62 -21.53 11.22
C ARG A 27 9.99 -20.20 10.59
N ASP A 28 10.72 -20.21 9.47
CA ASP A 28 11.13 -19.00 8.78
C ASP A 28 9.92 -18.23 8.25
N ARG A 29 8.92 -18.95 7.77
CA ARG A 29 7.67 -18.35 7.29
C ARG A 29 6.90 -17.68 8.43
N ILE A 30 6.82 -18.31 9.59
CA ILE A 30 6.19 -17.74 10.78
C ILE A 30 6.91 -16.45 11.20
N THR A 31 8.25 -16.48 11.22
CA THR A 31 9.06 -15.32 11.56
C THR A 31 8.79 -14.15 10.61
N ALA A 32 8.72 -14.43 9.30
CA ALA A 32 8.43 -13.40 8.30
C ALA A 32 7.05 -12.80 8.48
N ILE A 33 6.02 -13.61 8.75
CA ILE A 33 4.66 -13.15 8.99
C ILE A 33 4.61 -12.26 10.24
N ASN A 34 5.26 -12.66 11.32
CA ASN A 34 5.28 -11.87 12.55
C ASN A 34 5.98 -10.54 12.37
N LYS A 35 7.07 -10.49 11.61
CA LYS A 35 7.78 -9.24 11.30
C LYS A 35 6.90 -8.27 10.52
N LEU A 36 6.16 -8.77 9.54
CA LEU A 36 5.23 -7.94 8.77
C LEU A 36 4.12 -7.37 9.65
N LYS A 37 3.56 -8.19 10.54
CA LYS A 37 2.51 -7.75 11.46
C LYS A 37 3.02 -6.67 12.42
N GLU A 38 4.21 -6.83 12.98
CA GLU A 38 4.81 -5.83 13.87
C GLU A 38 5.05 -4.51 13.15
N ARG A 39 5.58 -4.56 11.93
CA ARG A 39 5.83 -3.38 11.12
C ARG A 39 4.53 -2.61 10.85
N GLN A 40 3.51 -3.30 10.38
CA GLN A 40 2.21 -2.70 10.10
C GLN A 40 1.60 -2.09 11.36
N LYS A 41 1.68 -2.79 12.48
CA LYS A 41 1.11 -2.35 13.74
C LYS A 41 1.79 -1.08 14.28
N VAL A 42 3.12 -1.03 14.22
CA VAL A 42 3.90 0.11 14.72
C VAL A 42 3.70 1.35 13.86
N VAL A 43 3.74 1.19 12.54
CA VAL A 43 3.65 2.32 11.61
C VAL A 43 2.22 2.86 11.54
N ALA A 44 1.23 1.98 11.44
CA ALA A 44 -0.17 2.38 11.28
C ALA A 44 -0.79 2.97 12.55
N SER A 45 -0.23 2.71 13.74
CA SER A 45 -0.77 3.23 15.00
C SER A 45 -0.62 4.74 15.15
N ARG A 46 0.31 5.37 14.42
CA ARG A 46 0.55 6.82 14.51
C ARG A 46 -0.41 7.65 13.66
N VAL A 47 -0.94 7.06 12.59
CA VAL A 47 -1.93 7.70 11.74
C VAL A 47 -3.12 6.75 11.66
N PRO A 48 -4.18 6.99 12.46
CA PRO A 48 -5.29 6.06 12.55
C PRO A 48 -6.04 5.87 11.24
N GLU A 49 -6.04 6.88 10.37
CA GLU A 49 -6.75 6.79 9.11
C GLU A 49 -6.00 7.54 8.03
N GLN A 50 -5.57 6.81 6.99
CA GLN A 50 -4.90 7.39 5.83
C GLN A 50 -4.96 6.45 4.63
N ASP A 51 -4.88 7.01 3.45
CA ASP A 51 -4.58 6.26 2.23
C ASP A 51 -3.15 6.58 1.82
N VAL A 52 -2.41 5.57 1.37
CA VAL A 52 -1.05 5.74 0.84
C VAL A 52 -1.08 5.40 -0.64
N ILE A 53 -0.64 6.33 -1.46
CA ILE A 53 -0.67 6.21 -2.92
C ILE A 53 0.73 6.36 -3.48
N ALA A 54 1.13 5.40 -4.32
CA ALA A 54 2.41 5.47 -5.02
C ALA A 54 2.25 5.14 -6.50
N LEU A 55 3.05 5.81 -7.31
CA LEU A 55 3.00 5.72 -8.76
C LEU A 55 4.37 5.31 -9.30
N VAL A 56 4.39 4.33 -10.20
CA VAL A 56 5.62 3.90 -10.88
C VAL A 56 5.38 3.86 -12.38
N LEU A 57 6.27 4.50 -13.11
CA LEU A 57 6.24 4.49 -14.57
C LEU A 57 7.00 3.26 -15.10
N GLY A 58 6.40 2.59 -16.06
CA GLY A 58 7.02 1.43 -16.73
C GLY A 58 6.69 1.45 -18.20
N GLY A 59 7.54 2.09 -19.01
CA GLY A 59 7.30 2.26 -20.44
C GLY A 59 6.10 3.15 -20.69
N GLU A 60 5.13 2.66 -21.46
CA GLU A 60 3.91 3.40 -21.79
C GLU A 60 2.81 3.27 -20.73
N LYS A 61 3.08 2.50 -19.69
CA LYS A 61 2.11 2.25 -18.63
C LYS A 61 2.55 2.90 -17.31
N VAL A 62 1.58 3.21 -16.47
CA VAL A 62 1.81 3.62 -15.11
C VAL A 62 1.07 2.67 -14.19
N SER A 63 1.78 2.23 -13.15
CA SER A 63 1.21 1.41 -12.09
C SER A 63 0.95 2.28 -10.87
N ILE A 64 -0.27 2.25 -10.34
CA ILE A 64 -0.62 2.98 -9.13
C ILE A 64 -1.11 1.97 -8.10
N GLN A 65 -0.54 2.07 -6.91
CA GLN A 65 -0.92 1.23 -5.78
C GLN A 65 -1.52 2.11 -4.69
N VAL A 66 -2.63 1.65 -4.11
CA VAL A 66 -3.26 2.32 -2.97
C VAL A 66 -3.31 1.36 -1.80
N PHE A 67 -2.76 1.78 -0.66
CA PHE A 67 -2.89 1.08 0.61
C PHE A 67 -3.83 1.89 1.49
N ARG A 68 -4.89 1.27 1.99
CA ARG A 68 -5.87 1.96 2.82
C ARG A 68 -5.78 1.51 4.27
N PHE A 69 -5.55 2.47 5.18
CA PHE A 69 -5.38 2.23 6.62
C PHE A 69 -6.52 2.87 7.41
N ALA A 70 -7.06 2.14 8.36
CA ALA A 70 -8.04 2.63 9.33
C ALA A 70 -7.94 1.83 10.61
N GLY A 71 -8.10 2.48 11.75
CA GLY A 71 -8.01 1.81 13.05
C GLY A 71 -6.67 1.13 13.30
N GLY A 72 -5.58 1.70 12.79
CA GLY A 72 -4.24 1.13 12.94
C GLY A 72 -3.97 -0.09 12.07
N ARG A 73 -4.80 -0.36 11.07
CA ARG A 73 -4.68 -1.56 10.22
C ARG A 73 -4.79 -1.25 8.75
N LEU A 74 -4.06 -1.99 7.95
CA LEU A 74 -4.25 -2.03 6.51
C LEU A 74 -5.51 -2.84 6.22
N TYR A 75 -6.55 -2.18 5.72
CA TYR A 75 -7.82 -2.86 5.46
C TYR A 75 -8.07 -3.11 3.97
N ASP A 76 -7.36 -2.43 3.08
CA ASP A 76 -7.54 -2.62 1.64
C ASP A 76 -6.27 -2.29 0.87
N ARG A 77 -6.09 -3.00 -0.25
CA ARG A 77 -5.03 -2.77 -1.24
C ARG A 77 -5.67 -2.77 -2.60
N GLU A 78 -5.35 -1.75 -3.39
CA GLU A 78 -5.87 -1.66 -4.75
C GLU A 78 -4.75 -1.34 -5.71
N SER A 79 -4.75 -2.00 -6.87
CA SER A 79 -3.74 -1.81 -7.91
C SER A 79 -4.41 -1.38 -9.20
N PHE A 80 -3.80 -0.42 -9.88
CA PHE A 80 -4.30 0.12 -11.14
C PHE A 80 -3.17 0.17 -12.15
N LEU A 81 -3.46 -0.23 -13.38
CA LEU A 81 -2.53 -0.14 -14.49
C LEU A 81 -3.18 0.75 -15.55
N LEU A 82 -2.57 1.90 -15.81
CA LEU A 82 -3.11 2.92 -16.69
C LEU A 82 -2.10 3.28 -17.77
N ASN A 83 -2.56 3.99 -18.79
CA ASN A 83 -1.67 4.54 -19.81
C ASN A 83 -0.96 5.78 -19.26
N ALA A 84 0.33 5.91 -19.56
CA ALA A 84 1.14 7.03 -19.11
C ALA A 84 1.12 8.13 -20.18
N ASP A 85 0.00 8.84 -20.26
CA ASP A 85 -0.23 9.85 -21.30
C ASP A 85 0.15 11.28 -20.91
N ASP A 86 0.51 11.49 -19.65
CA ASP A 86 0.81 12.83 -19.11
C ASP A 86 2.01 12.81 -18.16
N GLU A 87 2.37 13.98 -17.66
CA GLU A 87 3.38 14.11 -16.62
C GLU A 87 2.89 13.51 -15.30
N PRO A 88 3.79 13.02 -14.43
CA PRO A 88 3.41 12.36 -13.19
C PRO A 88 2.46 13.17 -12.29
N GLU A 89 2.69 14.48 -12.19
CA GLU A 89 1.83 15.36 -11.38
C GLU A 89 0.39 15.35 -11.88
N GLN A 90 0.22 15.39 -13.19
CA GLN A 90 -1.11 15.36 -13.81
C GLN A 90 -1.77 13.99 -13.65
N ILE A 91 -0.99 12.92 -13.81
CA ILE A 91 -1.49 11.56 -13.62
C ILE A 91 -2.00 11.38 -12.20
N ARG A 92 -1.24 11.86 -11.21
CA ARG A 92 -1.65 11.79 -9.80
C ARG A 92 -2.94 12.56 -9.55
N SER A 93 -3.05 13.77 -10.10
CA SER A 93 -4.25 14.60 -9.97
C SER A 93 -5.49 13.90 -10.53
N GLU A 94 -5.39 13.41 -11.74
CA GLU A 94 -6.50 12.73 -12.41
C GLU A 94 -6.90 11.46 -11.67
N PHE A 95 -5.91 10.71 -11.22
CA PHE A 95 -6.15 9.48 -10.46
C PHE A 95 -6.89 9.78 -9.16
N VAL A 96 -6.43 10.75 -8.39
CA VAL A 96 -7.05 11.14 -7.13
C VAL A 96 -8.50 11.56 -7.34
N MET A 97 -8.74 12.38 -8.36
CA MET A 97 -10.10 12.83 -8.68
C MET A 97 -11.02 11.66 -9.01
N GLN A 98 -10.59 10.78 -9.89
CA GLN A 98 -11.39 9.60 -10.29
C GLN A 98 -11.58 8.62 -9.13
N TYR A 99 -10.50 8.35 -8.41
CA TYR A 99 -10.52 7.37 -7.33
C TYR A 99 -11.52 7.77 -6.24
N TYR A 100 -11.45 9.00 -5.77
CA TYR A 100 -12.31 9.47 -4.68
C TYR A 100 -13.70 9.91 -5.14
N SER A 101 -13.90 10.17 -6.44
CA SER A 101 -15.24 10.47 -6.95
C SER A 101 -16.17 9.26 -6.83
N MET A 102 -15.62 8.07 -6.86
CA MET A 102 -16.38 6.81 -6.81
C MET A 102 -16.43 6.19 -5.41
N ARG A 103 -15.90 6.86 -4.40
CA ARG A 103 -15.82 6.32 -3.04
C ARG A 103 -16.45 7.24 -2.03
N ASP A 104 -17.15 6.64 -1.06
CA ASP A 104 -17.78 7.40 0.02
C ASP A 104 -16.81 7.61 1.19
N LYS A 105 -15.86 6.69 1.37
CA LYS A 105 -14.92 6.77 2.48
C LYS A 105 -13.64 7.47 2.04
N ILE A 106 -13.44 8.70 2.56
CA ILE A 106 -12.26 9.51 2.27
C ILE A 106 -11.54 9.76 3.58
N PRO A 107 -10.24 9.38 3.69
CA PRO A 107 -9.49 9.58 4.94
C PRO A 107 -9.09 11.04 5.11
N PRO A 108 -8.75 11.47 6.34
CA PRO A 108 -8.28 12.84 6.57
C PRO A 108 -6.90 13.11 6.00
N VAL A 109 -6.11 12.07 5.73
CA VAL A 109 -4.76 12.21 5.17
C VAL A 109 -4.61 11.31 3.97
N ILE A 110 -4.14 11.89 2.87
CA ILE A 110 -3.75 11.15 1.67
C ILE A 110 -2.24 11.31 1.55
N THR A 111 -1.52 10.24 1.88
CA THR A 111 -0.06 10.19 1.82
C THR A 111 0.33 9.73 0.42
N ILE A 112 1.08 10.55 -0.28
CA ILE A 112 1.38 10.31 -1.70
C ILE A 112 2.87 10.51 -1.97
N ASP A 113 3.37 9.88 -3.01
CA ASP A 113 4.79 9.82 -3.32
C ASP A 113 5.33 11.06 -4.05
N GLY A 114 4.49 11.97 -4.44
CA GLY A 114 4.91 13.17 -5.14
C GLY A 114 3.78 14.17 -5.30
N PRO A 115 4.07 15.33 -5.88
CA PRO A 115 3.09 16.40 -6.00
C PRO A 115 1.96 16.07 -6.97
N VAL A 116 0.82 16.69 -6.73
CA VAL A 116 -0.33 16.68 -7.62
C VAL A 116 -0.56 18.09 -8.15
N ASN A 117 -1.08 18.21 -9.38
CA ASN A 117 -1.48 19.51 -9.92
C ASN A 117 -2.71 20.01 -9.18
N ASP A 118 -2.75 21.31 -8.92
CA ASP A 118 -3.90 21.95 -8.26
C ASP A 118 -4.25 21.30 -6.91
N ASP A 119 -3.23 21.02 -6.11
CA ASP A 119 -3.39 20.36 -4.80
C ASP A 119 -4.38 21.09 -3.89
N GLY A 120 -4.35 22.42 -3.85
CA GLY A 120 -5.29 23.19 -3.05
C GLY A 120 -6.75 23.02 -3.49
N VAL A 121 -6.98 22.97 -4.78
CA VAL A 121 -8.32 22.76 -5.35
C VAL A 121 -8.80 21.35 -5.03
N LEU A 122 -7.93 20.35 -5.19
CA LEU A 122 -8.26 18.97 -4.86
C LEU A 122 -8.55 18.78 -3.38
N GLU A 123 -7.73 19.37 -2.51
CA GLU A 123 -7.96 19.30 -1.05
C GLU A 123 -9.31 19.91 -0.68
N GLU A 124 -9.66 21.04 -1.28
CA GLU A 124 -10.96 21.70 -1.03
C GLU A 124 -12.12 20.80 -1.47
N TRP A 125 -12.02 20.24 -2.66
CA TRP A 125 -13.04 19.33 -3.19
C TRP A 125 -13.21 18.09 -2.31
N LEU A 126 -12.08 17.46 -1.91
CA LEU A 126 -12.08 16.29 -1.03
C LEU A 126 -12.66 16.62 0.35
N THR A 127 -12.29 17.78 0.90
CA THR A 127 -12.79 18.26 2.19
C THR A 127 -14.30 18.43 2.18
N LYS A 128 -14.83 19.02 1.12
CA LYS A 128 -16.29 19.18 0.96
C LYS A 128 -16.99 17.84 0.83
N LYS A 129 -16.43 16.94 0.04
CA LYS A 129 -16.99 15.61 -0.17
C LYS A 129 -16.97 14.77 1.09
N ALA A 130 -15.88 14.82 1.84
CA ALA A 130 -15.68 14.05 3.08
C ALA A 130 -16.42 14.65 4.27
N GLU A 131 -16.84 15.92 4.19
CA GLU A 131 -17.42 16.69 5.29
C GLU A 131 -16.46 16.79 6.50
N ARG A 132 -15.16 16.72 6.22
CA ARG A 132 -14.08 16.93 7.18
C ARG A 132 -12.81 17.28 6.42
N ARG A 133 -11.84 17.90 7.11
CA ARG A 133 -10.60 18.31 6.48
C ARG A 133 -9.82 17.15 5.91
N VAL A 134 -9.42 17.26 4.65
CA VAL A 134 -8.57 16.28 3.95
C VAL A 134 -7.32 17.00 3.46
N LYS A 135 -6.16 16.42 3.74
CA LYS A 135 -4.85 16.96 3.33
C LYS A 135 -4.03 15.93 2.59
N PHE A 136 -3.25 16.40 1.62
CA PHE A 136 -2.15 15.63 1.04
C PHE A 136 -0.93 15.73 1.94
N HIS A 137 -0.19 14.64 2.03
CA HIS A 137 1.07 14.57 2.74
C HIS A 137 2.10 13.88 1.85
N ILE A 138 3.22 14.56 1.60
CA ILE A 138 4.33 13.99 0.84
C ILE A 138 5.49 13.83 1.82
N PRO A 139 5.67 12.62 2.40
CA PRO A 139 6.71 12.41 3.41
C PRO A 139 8.10 12.41 2.79
N GLN A 140 9.05 13.01 3.50
CA GLN A 140 10.45 13.09 3.07
C GLN A 140 11.33 12.08 3.81
N LYS A 141 10.90 11.64 5.00
CA LYS A 141 11.68 10.73 5.85
C LYS A 141 10.77 10.03 6.85
N GLY A 142 11.33 9.05 7.55
CA GLY A 142 10.67 8.38 8.67
C GLY A 142 9.69 7.30 8.24
N GLU A 143 8.82 6.92 9.16
CA GLU A 143 7.90 5.80 8.97
C GLU A 143 6.91 6.01 7.83
N GLN A 144 6.42 7.24 7.66
CA GLN A 144 5.50 7.55 6.56
C GLN A 144 6.17 7.38 5.20
N LYS A 145 7.44 7.79 5.10
CA LYS A 145 8.22 7.58 3.89
C LYS A 145 8.41 6.08 3.60
N GLN A 146 8.61 5.29 4.62
CA GLN A 146 8.72 3.83 4.49
C GLN A 146 7.43 3.22 3.96
N LEU A 147 6.27 3.70 4.39
CA LEU A 147 4.98 3.25 3.85
C LEU A 147 4.85 3.56 2.37
N VAL A 148 5.25 4.75 1.96
CA VAL A 148 5.26 5.15 0.54
C VAL A 148 6.18 4.23 -0.25
N GLU A 149 7.37 3.93 0.26
CA GLU A 149 8.31 3.04 -0.42
C GLU A 149 7.78 1.60 -0.54
N MET A 150 7.11 1.09 0.47
CA MET A 150 6.46 -0.22 0.40
C MET A 150 5.38 -0.25 -0.68
N CYS A 151 4.56 0.80 -0.71
CA CYS A 151 3.52 0.98 -1.72
C CYS A 151 4.13 1.05 -3.12
N ARG A 152 5.22 1.81 -3.26
CA ARG A 152 5.95 1.97 -4.51
C ARG A 152 6.55 0.65 -5.00
N THR A 153 7.09 -0.16 -4.09
CA THR A 153 7.63 -1.47 -4.42
C THR A 153 6.55 -2.38 -5.02
N ASN A 154 5.36 -2.38 -4.42
CA ASN A 154 4.23 -3.15 -4.96
C ASN A 154 3.81 -2.66 -6.34
N ALA A 155 3.79 -1.34 -6.55
CA ALA A 155 3.47 -0.76 -7.85
C ALA A 155 4.52 -1.15 -8.90
N ALA A 156 5.80 -1.13 -8.53
CA ALA A 156 6.90 -1.50 -9.42
C ALA A 156 6.82 -2.97 -9.83
N GLU A 157 6.49 -3.86 -8.90
CA GLU A 157 6.31 -5.27 -9.19
C GLU A 157 5.21 -5.52 -10.23
N ALA A 158 4.09 -4.82 -10.10
CA ALA A 158 2.97 -4.94 -11.03
C ALA A 158 3.36 -4.52 -12.45
N VAL A 159 4.12 -3.44 -12.61
CA VAL A 159 4.60 -2.98 -13.91
C VAL A 159 5.61 -3.96 -14.51
N SER A 160 6.57 -4.43 -13.71
CA SER A 160 7.58 -5.39 -14.15
C SER A 160 6.95 -6.69 -14.62
N TYR A 161 5.98 -7.19 -13.89
CA TYR A 161 5.25 -8.40 -14.24
C TYR A 161 4.52 -8.24 -15.59
N THR A 162 3.83 -7.13 -15.77
CA THR A 162 3.10 -6.84 -17.01
C THR A 162 4.04 -6.71 -18.20
N HIS A 163 5.19 -6.04 -18.00
CA HIS A 163 6.21 -5.88 -19.03
C HIS A 163 6.79 -7.23 -19.45
N LEU A 164 7.09 -8.11 -18.49
CA LEU A 164 7.60 -9.44 -18.78
C LEU A 164 6.59 -10.30 -19.53
N ARG A 165 5.30 -10.14 -19.23
CA ARG A 165 4.24 -10.88 -19.94
C ARG A 165 4.05 -10.42 -21.38
N ALA A 166 4.37 -9.17 -21.69
CA ALA A 166 4.26 -8.61 -23.02
C ALA A 166 5.36 -9.11 -23.98
N HIS A 167 6.41 -9.70 -23.46
CA HIS A 167 7.50 -10.30 -24.21
C HIS A 167 7.41 -11.82 -24.19
#